data_0519432048fe34ca0b97da13ff732aef
#
_entry.id   0519432048fe34ca0b97da13ff732aef
#
_cell.length_a   1.000
_cell.length_b   1.000
_cell.length_c   1.000
_cell.angle_alpha   90.00
_cell.angle_beta   90.00
_cell.angle_gamma   90.00
#
_symmetry.space_group_name_H-M   'P 1'
#
loop_
_entity.id
_entity.type
_entity.pdbx_description
1 polymer ?
#
loop_
_entity_poly.entity_id
_entity_poly.type
_entity_poly.pdbx_seq_one_letter_code
_entity_poly.pdbx_strand_id
1 'polypeptide(L)'
;MITLTDILNKISAVIAEVFPERYVHINQMPDQYERPAFYLDLVTTRRTRNNVGVDETEIYLTLTITEKLTVERKGDQLAALQDMETVLGLFRMEKLPVGDRVLPVKASSGGQSEGEAYVELTVTLREAIGYEPGKGLAQIESDLSTISVKGDEIDESR
;
A
#
# COMPACT_ATOMS: atom_id res chain seq x y z
N MET A 1 -4.90 15.01 3.48
CA MET A 1 -5.39 13.67 3.09
C MET A 1 -4.26 12.89 2.42
N ILE A 2 -4.09 11.64 2.79
CA ILE A 2 -3.05 10.80 2.20
C ILE A 2 -3.62 10.10 0.96
N THR A 3 -2.91 10.21 -0.15
CA THR A 3 -3.33 9.60 -1.41
C THR A 3 -2.54 8.33 -1.70
N LEU A 4 -3.03 7.54 -2.66
CA LEU A 4 -2.30 6.38 -3.13
C LEU A 4 -0.92 6.78 -3.66
N THR A 5 -0.83 7.90 -4.33
CA THR A 5 0.43 8.41 -4.85
C THR A 5 1.41 8.69 -3.72
N ASP A 6 0.92 9.28 -2.62
CA ASP A 6 1.78 9.53 -1.46
C ASP A 6 2.36 8.24 -0.90
N ILE A 7 1.54 7.20 -0.83
CA ILE A 7 1.97 5.90 -0.31
C ILE A 7 2.99 5.26 -1.24
N LEU A 8 2.71 5.26 -2.53
CA LEU A 8 3.64 4.69 -3.52
C LEU A 8 4.97 5.43 -3.52
N ASN A 9 4.93 6.75 -3.46
CA ASN A 9 6.15 7.55 -3.43
C ASN A 9 6.94 7.31 -2.15
N LYS A 10 6.26 7.12 -1.02
CA LYS A 10 6.96 6.87 0.23
C LYS A 10 7.64 5.51 0.23
N ILE A 11 6.96 4.48 -0.26
CA ILE A 11 7.56 3.16 -0.37
C ILE A 11 8.77 3.21 -1.31
N SER A 12 8.62 3.90 -2.43
CA SER A 12 9.71 4.08 -3.38
C SER A 12 10.91 4.78 -2.72
N ALA A 13 10.65 5.80 -1.91
CA ALA A 13 11.70 6.54 -1.21
C ALA A 13 12.41 5.67 -0.19
N VAL A 14 11.67 4.85 0.56
CA VAL A 14 12.26 3.94 1.54
C VAL A 14 13.20 2.95 0.86
N ILE A 15 12.78 2.42 -0.29
CA ILE A 15 13.60 1.49 -1.05
C ILE A 15 14.83 2.20 -1.62
N ALA A 16 14.64 3.38 -2.18
CA ALA A 16 15.73 4.14 -2.80
C ALA A 16 16.79 4.56 -1.77
N GLU A 17 16.40 4.71 -0.52
CA GLU A 17 17.33 5.09 0.54
C GLU A 17 18.38 4.00 0.78
N VAL A 18 17.97 2.74 0.64
CA VAL A 18 18.87 1.60 0.83
C VAL A 18 19.54 1.18 -0.48
N PHE A 19 18.88 1.43 -1.60
CA PHE A 19 19.41 1.09 -2.93
C PHE A 19 19.51 2.35 -3.78
N PRO A 20 20.39 3.31 -3.42
CA PRO A 20 20.38 4.63 -4.07
C PRO A 20 20.82 4.61 -5.53
N GLU A 21 21.44 3.53 -5.99
CA GLU A 21 21.91 3.44 -7.37
C GLU A 21 20.93 2.73 -8.30
N ARG A 22 19.75 2.37 -7.80
CA ARG A 22 18.76 1.65 -8.59
C ARG A 22 17.53 2.48 -8.81
N TYR A 23 16.93 2.32 -9.97
CA TYR A 23 15.64 2.94 -10.26
C TYR A 23 14.52 2.15 -9.61
N VAL A 24 13.53 2.88 -9.11
CA VAL A 24 12.28 2.28 -8.64
C VAL A 24 11.18 2.80 -9.54
N HIS A 25 10.66 1.94 -10.39
CA HIS A 25 9.60 2.29 -11.33
C HIS A 25 8.26 2.03 -10.66
N ILE A 26 7.30 2.94 -10.86
CA ILE A 26 5.98 2.82 -10.24
C ILE A 26 4.96 2.64 -11.34
N ASN A 27 4.25 1.52 -11.31
CA ASN A 27 3.14 1.17 -12.18
C ASN A 27 3.46 1.10 -13.68
N GLN A 28 4.63 1.55 -14.09
CA GLN A 28 5.04 1.47 -15.48
C GLN A 28 6.53 1.18 -15.55
N MET A 29 6.89 0.21 -16.35
CA MET A 29 8.27 -0.17 -16.54
C MET A 29 8.62 0.16 -18.00
N PRO A 30 9.68 0.95 -18.24
CA PRO A 30 10.10 1.20 -19.63
C PRO A 30 10.48 -0.11 -20.33
N ASP A 31 10.30 -0.15 -21.63
CA ASP A 31 10.69 -1.32 -22.41
C ASP A 31 12.16 -1.66 -22.24
N GLN A 32 12.99 -0.62 -22.17
CA GLN A 32 14.40 -0.78 -21.89
C GLN A 32 14.71 -0.06 -20.58
N TYR A 33 15.03 -0.80 -19.56
CA TYR A 33 15.35 -0.24 -18.24
C TYR A 33 16.72 -0.75 -17.80
N GLU A 34 17.36 0.05 -16.96
CA GLU A 34 18.65 -0.32 -16.40
C GLU A 34 18.47 -1.35 -15.30
N ARG A 35 19.29 -2.37 -15.34
CA ARG A 35 19.31 -3.39 -14.29
C ARG A 35 20.54 -3.19 -13.43
N PRO A 36 20.43 -3.45 -12.14
CA PRO A 36 19.26 -3.91 -11.40
C PRO A 36 18.27 -2.78 -11.14
N ALA A 37 16.99 -3.13 -10.99
CA ALA A 37 15.94 -2.15 -10.76
C ALA A 37 14.81 -2.77 -9.94
N PHE A 38 13.92 -1.91 -9.45
CA PHE A 38 12.72 -2.31 -8.75
C PHE A 38 11.50 -1.82 -9.51
N TYR A 39 10.44 -2.59 -9.43
CA TYR A 39 9.18 -2.23 -10.04
C TYR A 39 8.08 -2.40 -9.00
N LEU A 40 7.46 -1.28 -8.62
CA LEU A 40 6.39 -1.26 -7.63
C LEU A 40 5.07 -1.12 -8.35
N ASP A 41 4.22 -2.12 -8.20
CA ASP A 41 2.96 -2.20 -8.92
C ASP A 41 1.78 -2.26 -7.96
N LEU A 42 0.75 -1.48 -8.23
CA LEU A 42 -0.49 -1.53 -7.48
C LEU A 42 -1.33 -2.67 -8.03
N VAL A 43 -1.57 -3.68 -7.20
CA VAL A 43 -2.35 -4.84 -7.61
C VAL A 43 -3.83 -4.54 -7.48
N THR A 44 -4.27 -4.14 -6.29
CA THR A 44 -5.68 -3.83 -6.05
C THR A 44 -5.83 -3.07 -4.74
N THR A 45 -7.00 -2.49 -4.56
CA THR A 45 -7.38 -1.90 -3.29
C THR A 45 -8.69 -2.52 -2.83
N ARG A 46 -8.87 -2.59 -1.52
CA ARG A 46 -10.09 -3.12 -0.94
C ARG A 46 -10.54 -2.21 0.18
N ARG A 47 -11.72 -1.65 0.01
CA ARG A 47 -12.26 -0.73 1.00
C ARG A 47 -13.34 -1.42 1.82
N THR A 48 -13.28 -1.24 3.12
CA THR A 48 -14.25 -1.80 4.05
C THR A 48 -14.63 -0.70 5.03
N ARG A 49 -15.91 -0.60 5.32
CA ARG A 49 -16.36 0.31 6.34
C ARG A 49 -16.16 -0.34 7.71
N ASN A 50 -15.26 0.23 8.50
CA ASN A 50 -14.98 -0.30 9.83
C ASN A 50 -16.13 -0.02 10.79
N ASN A 51 -16.63 1.22 10.73
CA ASN A 51 -17.77 1.64 11.54
C ASN A 51 -18.37 2.86 10.87
N VAL A 52 -19.33 3.49 11.56
CA VAL A 52 -20.07 4.61 10.96
C VAL A 52 -19.17 5.78 10.58
N GLY A 53 -18.07 5.94 11.28
CA GLY A 53 -17.19 7.10 11.06
C GLY A 53 -15.87 6.81 10.40
N VAL A 54 -15.55 5.55 10.07
CA VAL A 54 -14.21 5.22 9.59
C VAL A 54 -14.27 4.19 8.48
N ASP A 55 -13.67 4.54 7.35
CA ASP A 55 -13.39 3.59 6.27
C ASP A 55 -11.97 3.07 6.41
N GLU A 56 -11.79 1.80 6.09
CA GLU A 56 -10.48 1.19 6.04
C GLU A 56 -10.21 0.72 4.62
N THR A 57 -9.07 1.10 4.09
CA THR A 57 -8.65 0.67 2.75
C THR A 57 -7.38 -0.13 2.88
N GLU A 58 -7.40 -1.34 2.36
CA GLU A 58 -6.21 -2.15 2.21
C GLU A 58 -5.69 -1.99 0.81
N ILE A 59 -4.41 -1.69 0.69
CA ILE A 59 -3.77 -1.43 -0.58
C ILE A 59 -2.74 -2.54 -0.80
N TYR A 60 -2.95 -3.31 -1.86
CA TYR A 60 -2.11 -4.47 -2.16
C TYR A 60 -1.14 -4.11 -3.27
N LEU A 61 0.13 -4.28 -2.98
CA LEU A 61 1.21 -3.90 -3.87
C LEU A 61 2.16 -5.08 -4.08
N THR A 62 2.77 -5.14 -5.24
CA THR A 62 3.84 -6.09 -5.51
C THR A 62 5.08 -5.33 -5.88
N LEU A 63 6.19 -5.64 -5.22
CA LEU A 63 7.49 -5.10 -5.57
C LEU A 63 8.28 -6.20 -6.27
N THR A 64 8.60 -5.99 -7.53
CA THR A 64 9.40 -6.91 -8.32
C THR A 64 10.84 -6.44 -8.30
N ILE A 65 11.76 -7.37 -8.09
CA ILE A 65 13.18 -7.10 -7.98
C ILE A 65 13.86 -7.75 -9.18
N THR A 66 14.45 -6.92 -10.04
CA THR A 66 15.19 -7.42 -11.21
C THR A 66 16.68 -7.20 -10.97
N GLU A 67 17.47 -8.22 -11.29
CA GLU A 67 18.91 -8.17 -11.10
C GLU A 67 19.64 -8.11 -12.44
N LYS A 68 20.94 -7.92 -12.39
CA LYS A 68 21.76 -7.95 -13.58
C LYS A 68 21.64 -9.32 -14.25
N LEU A 69 21.73 -9.31 -15.58
CA LEU A 69 21.66 -10.56 -16.31
C LEU A 69 22.99 -11.30 -16.16
N THR A 70 22.88 -12.61 -16.00
CA THR A 70 24.04 -13.49 -15.95
C THR A 70 24.52 -13.79 -17.38
N VAL A 71 25.54 -14.62 -17.48
CA VAL A 71 26.07 -15.05 -18.78
C VAL A 71 24.99 -15.71 -19.62
N GLU A 72 24.06 -16.43 -18.97
CA GLU A 72 22.93 -17.07 -19.66
C GLU A 72 21.77 -16.11 -19.92
N ARG A 73 21.96 -14.84 -19.67
CA ARG A 73 20.96 -13.78 -19.84
C ARG A 73 19.74 -13.99 -18.94
N LYS A 74 19.97 -14.55 -17.77
CA LYS A 74 18.96 -14.67 -16.71
C LYS A 74 19.33 -13.77 -15.56
N GLY A 75 18.35 -13.37 -14.76
CA GLY A 75 18.64 -12.60 -13.57
C GLY A 75 19.42 -13.43 -12.56
N ASP A 76 20.25 -12.75 -11.77
CA ASP A 76 21.02 -13.39 -10.72
C ASP A 76 20.10 -13.75 -9.58
N GLN A 77 19.77 -15.03 -9.45
CA GLN A 77 18.79 -15.50 -8.48
C GLN A 77 19.25 -15.32 -7.04
N LEU A 78 20.54 -15.51 -6.79
CA LEU A 78 21.05 -15.36 -5.44
C LEU A 78 21.03 -13.91 -4.99
N ALA A 79 21.41 -13.00 -5.89
CA ALA A 79 21.35 -11.57 -5.60
C ALA A 79 19.90 -11.14 -5.38
N ALA A 80 18.96 -11.67 -6.16
CA ALA A 80 17.55 -11.35 -6.00
C ALA A 80 17.01 -11.79 -4.65
N LEU A 81 17.42 -12.98 -4.18
CA LEU A 81 17.05 -13.45 -2.85
C LEU A 81 17.59 -12.56 -1.75
N GLN A 82 18.84 -12.14 -1.88
CA GLN A 82 19.46 -11.27 -0.88
C GLN A 82 18.75 -9.92 -0.82
N ASP A 83 18.40 -9.37 -1.98
CA ASP A 83 17.69 -8.10 -2.03
C ASP A 83 16.28 -8.26 -1.48
N MET A 84 15.62 -9.39 -1.74
CA MET A 84 14.31 -9.66 -1.18
C MET A 84 14.36 -9.67 0.35
N GLU A 85 15.38 -10.31 0.92
CA GLU A 85 15.53 -10.34 2.37
C GLU A 85 15.77 -8.93 2.92
N THR A 86 16.55 -8.13 2.22
CA THR A 86 16.79 -6.75 2.62
C THR A 86 15.49 -5.94 2.62
N VAL A 87 14.68 -6.08 1.58
CA VAL A 87 13.41 -5.38 1.48
C VAL A 87 12.45 -5.84 2.59
N LEU A 88 12.37 -7.15 2.84
CA LEU A 88 11.54 -7.64 3.93
C LEU A 88 11.97 -7.04 5.27
N GLY A 89 13.28 -6.87 5.46
CA GLY A 89 13.80 -6.26 6.67
C GLY A 89 13.41 -4.79 6.83
N LEU A 90 13.26 -4.07 5.72
CA LEU A 90 12.88 -2.65 5.77
C LEU A 90 11.49 -2.46 6.38
N PHE A 91 10.61 -3.42 6.20
CA PHE A 91 9.23 -3.33 6.68
C PHE A 91 8.96 -4.22 7.90
N ARG A 92 10.03 -4.65 8.56
CA ARG A 92 9.90 -5.54 9.72
C ARG A 92 9.09 -4.92 10.87
N MET A 93 9.21 -3.62 11.04
CA MET A 93 8.49 -2.92 12.12
C MET A 93 7.02 -2.66 11.76
N GLU A 94 6.61 -2.97 10.53
CA GLU A 94 5.23 -2.85 10.05
C GLU A 94 4.68 -1.43 10.17
N LYS A 95 5.54 -0.43 9.94
CA LYS A 95 5.18 0.98 10.03
C LYS A 95 5.71 1.73 8.82
N LEU A 96 4.85 2.55 8.22
CA LEU A 96 5.22 3.39 7.09
C LEU A 96 4.80 4.82 7.39
N PRO A 97 5.76 5.70 7.71
CA PRO A 97 5.41 7.12 7.91
C PRO A 97 5.07 7.76 6.57
N VAL A 98 3.88 8.31 6.47
CA VAL A 98 3.43 9.01 5.27
C VAL A 98 2.83 10.33 5.72
N GLY A 99 3.49 11.45 5.35
CA GLY A 99 3.06 12.74 5.83
C GLY A 99 3.15 12.83 7.35
N ASP A 100 2.05 13.20 7.98
CA ASP A 100 1.97 13.31 9.44
C ASP A 100 1.40 12.06 10.11
N ARG A 101 1.27 10.97 9.35
CA ARG A 101 0.68 9.72 9.86
C ARG A 101 1.66 8.56 9.70
N VAL A 102 1.43 7.53 10.51
CA VAL A 102 2.17 6.27 10.38
C VAL A 102 1.15 5.20 10.03
N LEU A 103 1.32 4.60 8.85
CA LEU A 103 0.39 3.60 8.35
C LEU A 103 0.93 2.20 8.63
N PRO A 104 0.06 1.26 9.00
CA PRO A 104 0.49 -0.13 9.07
C PRO A 104 0.85 -0.64 7.68
N VAL A 105 1.99 -1.29 7.57
CA VAL A 105 2.42 -1.94 6.35
C VAL A 105 2.88 -3.34 6.69
N LYS A 106 2.48 -4.31 5.89
CA LYS A 106 2.86 -5.69 6.10
C LYS A 106 3.56 -6.18 4.84
N ALA A 107 4.77 -6.68 5.00
CA ALA A 107 5.51 -7.28 3.91
C ALA A 107 5.47 -8.78 4.08
N SER A 108 4.88 -9.47 3.12
CA SER A 108 4.93 -10.93 3.07
C SER A 108 5.91 -11.31 1.99
N SER A 109 6.54 -12.46 2.16
CA SER A 109 7.44 -12.93 1.14
C SER A 109 6.65 -13.29 -0.11
N GLY A 110 7.22 -13.00 -1.23
CA GLY A 110 6.69 -13.49 -2.48
C GLY A 110 7.42 -14.74 -2.86
N GLY A 111 8.22 -14.68 -3.89
CA GLY A 111 8.99 -15.79 -4.37
C GLY A 111 9.90 -15.37 -5.46
N GLN A 112 10.38 -16.35 -6.20
CA GLN A 112 11.22 -16.12 -7.36
C GLN A 112 10.59 -16.74 -8.59
N SER A 113 10.77 -16.06 -9.71
CA SER A 113 10.34 -16.57 -11.00
C SER A 113 11.32 -16.07 -12.06
N GLU A 114 11.97 -17.01 -12.72
CA GLU A 114 12.85 -16.70 -13.84
C GLU A 114 13.95 -15.67 -13.54
N GLY A 115 14.53 -15.77 -12.34
CA GLY A 115 15.61 -14.88 -11.96
C GLY A 115 15.16 -13.54 -11.40
N GLU A 116 13.87 -13.40 -11.17
CA GLU A 116 13.33 -12.23 -10.49
C GLU A 116 12.76 -12.65 -9.15
N ALA A 117 12.78 -11.73 -8.20
CA ALA A 117 12.13 -11.94 -6.92
C ALA A 117 11.01 -10.91 -6.77
N TYR A 118 10.06 -11.22 -5.91
CA TYR A 118 8.99 -10.26 -5.64
C TYR A 118 8.61 -10.32 -4.17
N VAL A 119 8.11 -9.19 -3.69
CA VAL A 119 7.63 -9.04 -2.31
C VAL A 119 6.24 -8.44 -2.39
N GLU A 120 5.32 -9.02 -1.63
CA GLU A 120 3.96 -8.50 -1.56
C GLU A 120 3.83 -7.61 -0.34
N LEU A 121 3.29 -6.42 -0.56
CA LEU A 121 3.10 -5.44 0.48
C LEU A 121 1.62 -5.13 0.63
N THR A 122 1.16 -4.99 1.86
CA THR A 122 -0.20 -4.54 2.15
C THR A 122 -0.11 -3.33 3.07
N VAL A 123 -0.67 -2.22 2.62
CA VAL A 123 -0.71 -0.99 3.41
C VAL A 123 -2.17 -0.75 3.80
N THR A 124 -2.38 -0.41 5.07
CA THR A 124 -3.72 -0.15 5.57
C THR A 124 -3.88 1.33 5.84
N LEU A 125 -4.92 1.92 5.26
CA LEU A 125 -5.24 3.33 5.43
C LEU A 125 -6.63 3.45 6.04
N ARG A 126 -6.71 4.12 7.18
CA ARG A 126 -7.99 4.40 7.84
C ARG A 126 -8.29 5.89 7.73
N GLU A 127 -9.48 6.20 7.26
CA GLU A 127 -9.89 7.58 7.03
C GLU A 127 -11.23 7.84 7.69
N ALA A 128 -11.33 9.00 8.34
CA ALA A 128 -12.62 9.43 8.87
C ALA A 128 -13.55 9.81 7.73
N ILE A 129 -14.84 9.48 7.89
CA ILE A 129 -15.83 9.74 6.87
C ILE A 129 -16.51 11.09 7.16
N GLY A 130 -15.72 12.14 7.32
CA GLY A 130 -16.27 13.47 7.48
C GLY A 130 -17.23 13.65 8.64
N TYR A 131 -17.06 12.90 9.72
CA TYR A 131 -17.91 13.02 10.89
C TYR A 131 -17.63 14.34 11.59
N GLU A 132 -18.68 15.11 11.82
CA GLU A 132 -18.59 16.36 12.56
C GLU A 132 -19.54 16.26 13.74
N PRO A 133 -19.04 16.42 14.97
CA PRO A 133 -19.92 16.40 16.14
C PRO A 133 -20.99 17.49 16.02
N GLY A 134 -22.23 17.12 16.18
CA GLY A 134 -23.35 18.04 16.07
C GLY A 134 -23.97 18.11 14.70
N LYS A 135 -23.15 18.13 13.66
CA LYS A 135 -23.65 17.95 12.29
C LYS A 135 -23.57 16.50 11.90
N GLY A 136 -22.53 15.84 12.37
CA GLY A 136 -22.30 14.46 12.00
C GLY A 136 -23.40 13.52 12.40
N LEU A 137 -24.06 13.80 13.51
CA LEU A 137 -25.17 12.95 13.94
C LEU A 137 -26.27 12.92 12.89
N ALA A 138 -26.68 14.08 12.40
CA ALA A 138 -27.73 14.14 11.40
C ALA A 138 -27.32 13.43 10.12
N GLN A 139 -26.08 13.55 9.71
CA GLN A 139 -25.58 12.88 8.54
C GLN A 139 -25.48 11.36 8.75
N ILE A 140 -25.03 10.96 9.91
CA ILE A 140 -24.97 9.54 10.24
C ILE A 140 -26.36 8.94 10.26
N GLU A 141 -27.31 9.62 10.84
CA GLU A 141 -28.70 9.14 10.85
C GLU A 141 -29.26 9.07 9.43
N SER A 142 -28.91 10.04 8.60
CA SER A 142 -29.34 10.02 7.21
C SER A 142 -28.72 8.83 6.47
N ASP A 143 -27.47 8.56 6.71
CA ASP A 143 -26.81 7.41 6.09
C ASP A 143 -27.41 6.10 6.57
N LEU A 144 -27.71 6.03 7.86
CA LEU A 144 -28.34 4.83 8.41
C LEU A 144 -29.77 4.66 7.93
N SER A 145 -30.46 5.75 7.69
CA SER A 145 -31.86 5.68 7.27
C SER A 145 -31.98 5.11 5.85
N THR A 146 -30.94 5.14 5.07
CA THR A 146 -30.96 4.48 3.78
C THR A 146 -30.91 2.96 3.91
N ILE A 147 -30.47 2.48 5.07
CA ILE A 147 -30.33 1.06 5.32
C ILE A 147 -31.52 0.55 6.10
N SER A 148 -31.97 1.32 7.10
CA SER A 148 -33.06 0.92 7.96
C SER A 148 -34.19 1.91 7.87
N VAL A 149 -35.37 1.48 8.20
CA VAL A 149 -36.46 2.39 8.33
C VAL A 149 -36.10 3.28 9.47
N LYS A 150 -36.09 4.53 9.24
CA LYS A 150 -35.78 5.42 10.25
C LYS A 150 -36.75 5.32 11.37
N GLY A 151 -36.44 5.22 12.35
CA GLY A 151 -37.26 5.14 13.46
C GLY A 151 -37.72 6.43 13.97
N ASP A 152 -38.11 6.64 13.95
CA ASP A 152 -38.36 7.33 14.39
C ASP A 152 -38.09 8.19 14.92
N GLU A 153 -37.95 8.26 14.96
CA GLU A 153 -37.67 9.12 15.29
C GLU A 153 -37.22 9.47 15.69
N ILE A 154 -37.11 9.20 16.16
CA ILE A 154 -36.62 9.61 16.58
C ILE A 154 -36.43 10.26 16.82
N ASP A 155 -36.85 10.45 17.23
CA ASP A 155 -36.72 11.21 17.43
C ASP A 155 -36.54 11.80 17.68
N GLU A 156 -36.95 11.80 18.13
CA GLU A 156 -36.67 12.34 18.23
C GLU A 156 -36.08 12.86 18.26
N SER A 157 -36.19 12.89 18.41
CA SER A 157 -35.56 13.41 18.31
C SER A 157 -34.91 13.46 18.34
N ARG A 158 -35.29 13.23 18.64
CA ARG A 158 -34.46 13.02 18.45
C ARG A 158 -33.88 13.54 18.43
#